data_fec86f20ad31509da35e6231154a0eb4
#
_entry.id   fec86f20ad31509da35e6231154a0eb4
#
_cell.length_a   1.000
_cell.length_b   1.000
_cell.length_c   1.000
_cell.angle_alpha   90.00
_cell.angle_beta   90.00
_cell.angle_gamma   90.00
#
_symmetry.space_group_name_H-M   'P 1'
#
loop_
_entity.id
_entity.type
_entity.pdbx_description
1 polymer ?
#
loop_
_entity_poly.entity_id
_entity_poly.type
_entity_poly.pdbx_seq_one_letter_code
_entity_poly.pdbx_strand_id
1 'polypeptide(L)' 'MNDEHLEKLGTYFVYHNIHDRFNVTFEQFLRLHAAGVNLFGE' A
#
# COMPACT_ATOMS: atom_id res chain seq x y z
N MET A 1 -5.14 12.88 11.06
CA MET A 1 -4.53 11.93 10.13
C MET A 1 -3.04 12.14 10.07
N ASN A 2 -2.29 11.08 10.00
CA ASN A 2 -0.83 11.15 10.06
C ASN A 2 -0.24 11.17 8.65
N ASP A 3 0.19 12.34 8.21
CA ASP A 3 0.76 12.50 6.87
C ASP A 3 2.05 11.71 6.70
N GLU A 4 2.81 11.59 7.78
CA GLU A 4 4.05 10.84 7.76
C GLU A 4 3.77 9.35 7.47
N HIS A 5 2.73 8.82 8.09
CA HIS A 5 2.34 7.45 7.87
C HIS A 5 1.89 7.22 6.43
N LEU A 6 1.11 8.15 5.91
CA LEU A 6 0.63 8.08 4.54
C LEU A 6 1.78 8.17 3.55
N GLU A 7 2.76 9.02 3.87
CA GLU A 7 3.93 9.17 3.02
C GLU A 7 4.75 7.88 2.97
N LYS A 8 4.88 7.21 4.10
CA LYS A 8 5.58 5.94 4.16
C LYS A 8 4.88 4.87 3.34
N LEU A 9 3.56 4.85 3.39
CA LEU A 9 2.78 3.90 2.60
C LEU A 9 2.93 4.17 1.12
N GLY A 10 2.99 5.44 0.73
CA GLY A 10 3.20 5.80 -0.67
C GLY A 10 4.55 5.34 -1.17
N THR A 11 5.58 5.55 -0.37
CA THR A 11 6.93 5.11 -0.71
C THR A 11 6.99 3.60 -0.83
N TYR A 12 6.36 2.90 0.09
CA TYR A 12 6.30 1.45 0.09
C TYR A 12 5.62 0.94 -1.19
N PHE A 13 4.51 1.57 -1.53
CA PHE A 13 3.73 1.21 -2.70
C PHE A 13 4.57 1.31 -3.98
N VAL A 14 5.29 2.42 -4.12
CA VAL A 14 6.11 2.66 -5.30
C VAL A 14 7.35 1.78 -5.30
N TYR A 15 8.01 1.69 -4.16
CA TYR A 15 9.27 0.96 -4.05
C TYR A 15 9.11 -0.52 -4.41
N HIS A 16 8.00 -1.10 -3.99
CA HIS A 16 7.76 -2.53 -4.23
C HIS A 16 6.96 -2.80 -5.50
N ASN A 17 6.72 -1.76 -6.31
CA ASN A 17 5.98 -1.90 -7.57
C ASN A 17 4.64 -2.60 -7.38
N ILE A 18 3.95 -2.24 -6.31
CA ILE A 18 2.71 -2.93 -5.96
C ILE A 18 1.65 -2.76 -7.03
N HIS A 19 1.62 -1.60 -7.69
CA HIS A 19 0.67 -1.38 -8.76
C HIS A 19 0.83 -2.43 -9.88
N ASP A 20 2.07 -2.69 -10.27
CA ASP A 20 2.33 -3.66 -11.34
C ASP A 20 2.19 -5.10 -10.88
N ARG A 21 2.69 -5.38 -9.67
CA ARG A 21 2.72 -6.75 -9.16
C ARG A 21 1.34 -7.28 -8.82
N PHE A 22 0.48 -6.42 -8.27
CA PHE A 22 -0.84 -6.84 -7.81
C PHE A 22 -1.98 -6.19 -8.59
N ASN A 23 -1.65 -5.33 -9.54
CA ASN A 23 -2.63 -4.65 -10.39
C ASN A 23 -3.67 -3.90 -9.55
N VAL A 24 -3.20 -3.17 -8.56
CA VAL A 24 -4.06 -2.37 -7.69
C VAL A 24 -3.60 -0.93 -7.70
N THR A 25 -4.56 -0.01 -7.51
CA THR A 25 -4.24 1.40 -7.37
C THR A 25 -3.79 1.70 -5.94
N PHE A 26 -3.24 2.88 -5.73
CA PHE A 26 -2.85 3.28 -4.39
C PHE A 26 -4.04 3.33 -3.44
N GLU A 27 -5.17 3.80 -3.92
CA GLU A 27 -6.39 3.86 -3.13
C GLU A 27 -6.81 2.45 -2.70
N GLN A 28 -6.78 1.51 -3.63
CA GLN A 28 -7.12 0.13 -3.34
C GLN A 28 -6.14 -0.45 -2.33
N PHE A 29 -4.86 -0.15 -2.50
CA PHE A 29 -3.82 -0.59 -1.58
C PHE A 29 -4.09 -0.09 -0.17
N LEU A 30 -4.47 1.18 -0.03
CA LEU A 30 -4.76 1.76 1.28
C LEU A 30 -5.94 1.06 1.95
N ARG A 31 -6.95 0.70 1.18
CA ARG A 31 -8.12 0.00 1.71
C ARG A 31 -7.74 -1.39 2.22
N LEU A 32 -6.93 -2.09 1.46
CA LEU A 32 -6.46 -3.42 1.87
C LEU A 32 -5.61 -3.32 3.13
N HIS A 33 -4.75 -2.32 3.18
CA HIS A 33 -3.90 -2.12 4.35
C HIS A 33 -4.75 -1.84 5.59
N ALA A 34 -5.78 -1.00 5.45
CA ALA A 34 -6.66 -0.66 6.56
C ALA A 34 -7.46 -1.88 7.03
N ALA A 35 -7.73 -2.81 6.13
CA ALA A 35 -8.45 -4.04 6.46
C ALA A 35 -7.55 -5.11 7.06
N GLY A 36 -6.25 -4.82 7.17
CA GLY A 36 -5.32 -5.77 7.74
C GLY A 36 -4.80 -6.81 6.76
N VAL A 37 -5.05 -6.61 5.47
CA VAL A 37 -4.57 -7.53 4.45
C VAL A 37 -3.10 -7.28 4.18
N ASN A 38 -2.31 -8.32 4.22
CA ASN A 38 -0.88 -8.22 3.93
C ASN A 38 -0.60 -8.86 2.58
N LEU A 39 -0.30 -8.02 1.59
CA LEU A 39 -0.09 -8.48 0.22
C LEU A 39 1.14 -9.37 0.07
N PHE A 40 2.07 -9.29 1.00
CA PHE A 40 3.29 -10.09 0.93
C PHE A 40 3.24 -11.34 1.81
N GLY A 41 2.10 -11.60 2.42
CA GLY A 41 1.90 -12.84 3.15
C GLY A 41 2.58 -12.93 4.50
N GLU A 42 2.89 -11.80 5.08
CA GLU A 42 3.56 -11.82 6.40
C GLU A 42 2.62 -11.53 7.53
#